data_ba351c8a92a34e0a77e37bdf2a14f349
#
_entry.id   ba351c8a92a34e0a77e37bdf2a14f349
#
_cell.length_a   1.000
_cell.length_b   1.000
_cell.length_c   1.000
_cell.angle_alpha   90.00
_cell.angle_beta   90.00
_cell.angle_gamma   90.00
#
_symmetry.space_group_name_H-M   'P 1'
#
loop_
_entity.id
_entity.type
_entity.pdbx_description
1 polymer ?
#
loop_
_entity_poly.entity_id
_entity_poly.type
_entity_poly.pdbx_seq_one_letter_code
_entity_poly.pdbx_strand_id
1 'polypeptide(L)'
;MENLKNCLVLFDVDGTLTEARQRINKNMLASLRELSFNTEIGLLTGSGLDYIKEQLWPLLADPELSLNCHILPCNGIEYYIPNPESPGNFIEIHRNNMEAKLGFETFQFIMKTIMKIQSQIAESDYDISFTGHHIQNRGSTLNWSPIGRNAQHGDRQQFKAMDKIYGIRSLAIHKFRETMLHHGIHDVTIKLGGDTSFDIYPRGWDKRYALKHFPETDWDVFFVGDRCHPDGNDYEIYQ
;
A
#
# COMPACT_ATOMS: atom_id res chain seq x y z
N MET A 1 -10.02 2.53 -38.32
CA MET A 1 -8.70 2.82 -37.72
C MET A 1 -8.82 2.25 -36.31
N GLU A 2 -8.09 1.19 -36.01
CA GLU A 2 -7.94 0.73 -34.63
C GLU A 2 -7.29 1.89 -33.86
N ASN A 3 -7.94 2.40 -32.81
CA ASN A 3 -7.33 3.35 -31.92
C ASN A 3 -6.16 2.63 -31.24
N LEU A 4 -4.94 3.09 -31.47
CA LEU A 4 -3.79 2.63 -30.70
C LEU A 4 -4.04 2.98 -29.23
N LYS A 5 -4.05 1.96 -28.37
CA LYS A 5 -4.17 2.15 -26.93
C LYS A 5 -2.85 2.65 -26.36
N ASN A 6 -2.95 3.44 -25.28
CA ASN A 6 -1.78 3.79 -24.48
C ASN A 6 -1.27 2.55 -23.75
N CYS A 7 0.02 2.43 -23.60
CA CYS A 7 0.63 1.33 -22.86
C CYS A 7 1.08 1.81 -21.48
N LEU A 8 0.63 1.13 -20.42
CA LEU A 8 0.97 1.44 -19.02
C LEU A 8 1.55 0.22 -18.32
N VAL A 9 2.69 0.39 -17.66
CA VAL A 9 3.24 -0.62 -16.76
C VAL A 9 3.09 -0.15 -15.31
N LEU A 10 2.25 -0.81 -14.55
CA LEU A 10 2.07 -0.60 -13.11
C LEU A 10 3.12 -1.40 -12.34
N PHE A 11 3.87 -0.75 -11.49
CA PHE A 11 4.86 -1.38 -10.63
C PHE A 11 4.43 -1.28 -9.16
N ASP A 12 4.50 -2.41 -8.44
CA ASP A 12 4.65 -2.35 -6.99
C ASP A 12 5.99 -1.69 -6.63
N VAL A 13 6.09 -1.15 -5.42
CA VAL A 13 7.28 -0.39 -4.99
C VAL A 13 8.21 -1.25 -4.14
N ASP A 14 7.73 -1.72 -2.97
CA ASP A 14 8.55 -2.42 -1.98
C ASP A 14 8.79 -3.89 -2.37
N GLY A 15 10.00 -4.24 -2.75
CA GLY A 15 10.37 -5.59 -3.21
C GLY A 15 10.39 -5.71 -4.74
N THR A 16 9.89 -4.69 -5.44
CA THR A 16 9.85 -4.64 -6.91
C THR A 16 10.78 -3.56 -7.45
N LEU A 17 10.47 -2.28 -7.22
CA LEU A 17 11.32 -1.16 -7.65
C LEU A 17 12.45 -0.85 -6.67
N THR A 18 12.21 -1.11 -5.39
CA THR A 18 13.17 -0.85 -4.30
C THR A 18 13.19 -2.03 -3.34
N GLU A 19 14.29 -2.20 -2.60
CA GLU A 19 14.21 -2.94 -1.35
C GLU A 19 13.26 -2.21 -0.39
N ALA A 20 12.56 -2.96 0.46
CA ALA A 20 11.59 -2.38 1.37
C ALA A 20 12.18 -1.22 2.20
N ARG A 21 11.57 -0.05 2.10
CA ARG A 21 11.98 1.21 2.74
C ARG A 21 13.35 1.75 2.31
N GLN A 22 13.85 1.33 1.17
CA GLN A 22 15.08 1.88 0.59
C GLN A 22 14.75 2.82 -0.57
N ARG A 23 15.67 3.72 -0.87
CA ARG A 23 15.56 4.57 -2.04
C ARG A 23 15.86 3.77 -3.30
N ILE A 24 15.22 4.15 -4.39
CA ILE A 24 15.47 3.59 -5.72
C ILE A 24 16.96 3.73 -6.09
N ASN A 25 17.54 2.64 -6.58
CA ASN A 25 18.93 2.64 -7.01
C ASN A 25 19.09 3.15 -8.45
N LYS A 26 20.33 3.51 -8.81
CA LYS A 26 20.64 4.09 -10.12
C LYS A 26 20.36 3.15 -11.30
N ASN A 27 20.54 1.85 -11.12
CA ASN A 27 20.32 0.88 -12.20
C ASN A 27 18.83 0.75 -12.50
N MET A 28 18.00 0.64 -11.47
CA MET A 28 16.54 0.61 -11.62
C MET A 28 16.03 1.92 -12.27
N LEU A 29 16.54 3.05 -11.83
CA LEU A 29 16.18 4.35 -12.44
C LEU A 29 16.54 4.41 -13.92
N ALA A 30 17.70 3.87 -14.33
CA ALA A 30 18.10 3.80 -15.74
C ALA A 30 17.17 2.90 -16.55
N SER A 31 16.79 1.73 -16.02
CA SER A 31 15.83 0.80 -16.66
C SER A 31 14.46 1.43 -16.84
N LEU A 32 13.97 2.15 -15.83
CA LEU A 32 12.68 2.84 -15.93
C LEU A 32 12.72 3.98 -16.95
N ARG A 33 13.84 4.68 -17.06
CA ARG A 33 14.02 5.71 -18.09
C ARG A 33 13.99 5.12 -19.50
N GLU A 34 14.63 3.97 -19.72
CA GLU A 34 14.57 3.28 -20.99
C GLU A 34 13.14 2.80 -21.33
N LEU A 35 12.43 2.27 -20.34
CA LEU A 35 11.03 1.84 -20.48
C LEU A 35 10.11 3.02 -20.84
N SER A 36 10.31 4.18 -20.21
CA SER A 36 9.44 5.36 -20.36
C SER A 36 9.46 5.99 -21.76
N PHE A 37 10.39 5.61 -22.64
CA PHE A 37 10.36 6.04 -24.04
C PHE A 37 9.20 5.44 -24.84
N ASN A 38 8.66 4.31 -24.41
CA ASN A 38 7.62 3.58 -25.14
C ASN A 38 6.36 3.30 -24.32
N THR A 39 6.38 3.54 -23.00
CA THR A 39 5.28 3.24 -22.09
C THR A 39 5.14 4.29 -21.01
N GLU A 40 3.95 4.44 -20.48
CA GLU A 40 3.73 5.16 -19.23
C GLU A 40 4.02 4.26 -18.02
N ILE A 41 4.42 4.84 -16.89
CA ILE A 41 4.83 4.14 -15.69
C ILE A 41 3.85 4.47 -14.56
N GLY A 42 3.30 3.44 -13.92
CA GLY A 42 2.47 3.60 -12.72
C GLY A 42 3.18 3.09 -11.46
N LEU A 43 3.22 3.91 -10.42
CA LEU A 43 3.79 3.59 -9.11
C LEU A 43 2.67 3.22 -8.15
N LEU A 44 2.39 1.91 -8.02
CA LEU A 44 1.26 1.38 -7.28
C LEU A 44 1.70 0.74 -5.97
N THR A 45 1.31 1.31 -4.84
CA THR A 45 1.67 0.80 -3.51
C THR A 45 0.53 0.89 -2.51
N GLY A 46 0.52 0.01 -1.50
CA GLY A 46 -0.33 0.14 -0.31
C GLY A 46 0.05 1.31 0.61
N SER A 47 1.25 1.87 0.45
CA SER A 47 1.75 3.01 1.23
C SER A 47 1.16 4.34 0.76
N GLY A 48 1.24 5.38 1.61
CA GLY A 48 0.78 6.72 1.27
C GLY A 48 1.77 7.49 0.38
N LEU A 49 1.33 8.64 -0.14
CA LEU A 49 2.10 9.48 -1.06
C LEU A 49 3.47 9.92 -0.51
N ASP A 50 3.55 10.26 0.78
CA ASP A 50 4.82 10.70 1.40
C ASP A 50 5.90 9.60 1.32
N TYR A 51 5.48 8.35 1.42
CA TYR A 51 6.38 7.20 1.31
C TYR A 51 6.91 7.01 -0.11
N ILE A 52 6.07 7.21 -1.12
CA ILE A 52 6.50 7.23 -2.53
C ILE A 52 7.53 8.35 -2.76
N LYS A 53 7.26 9.55 -2.23
CA LYS A 53 8.19 10.69 -2.31
C LYS A 53 9.54 10.37 -1.66
N GLU A 54 9.54 9.75 -0.49
CA GLU A 54 10.78 9.39 0.20
C GLU A 54 11.64 8.39 -0.58
N GLN A 55 11.02 7.34 -1.11
CA GLN A 55 11.73 6.26 -1.80
C GLN A 55 12.08 6.57 -3.26
N LEU A 56 11.15 7.20 -3.97
CA LEU A 56 11.23 7.37 -5.43
C LEU A 56 11.53 8.82 -5.84
N TRP A 57 11.98 9.66 -4.89
CA TRP A 57 12.32 11.05 -5.21
C TRP A 57 13.24 11.22 -6.43
N PRO A 58 14.29 10.39 -6.64
CA PRO A 58 15.15 10.52 -7.83
C PRO A 58 14.41 10.31 -9.15
N LEU A 59 13.34 9.51 -9.16
CA LEU A 59 12.45 9.32 -10.31
C LEU A 59 11.52 10.52 -10.48
N LEU A 60 10.89 10.94 -9.38
CA LEU A 60 9.89 12.01 -9.39
C LEU A 60 10.48 13.40 -9.64
N ALA A 61 11.76 13.59 -9.32
CA ALA A 61 12.50 14.83 -9.59
C ALA A 61 13.12 14.88 -10.99
N ASP A 62 13.07 13.78 -11.74
CA ASP A 62 13.55 13.72 -13.12
C ASP A 62 12.47 14.28 -14.06
N PRO A 63 12.72 15.40 -14.77
CA PRO A 63 11.68 16.05 -15.56
C PRO A 63 11.15 15.21 -16.74
N GLU A 64 12.01 14.39 -17.35
CA GLU A 64 11.62 13.55 -18.49
C GLU A 64 10.84 12.31 -18.02
N LEU A 65 11.33 11.67 -16.97
CA LEU A 65 10.73 10.45 -16.45
C LEU A 65 9.41 10.73 -15.71
N SER A 66 9.35 11.82 -14.93
CA SER A 66 8.18 12.14 -14.12
C SER A 66 6.94 12.47 -14.95
N LEU A 67 7.10 13.08 -16.13
CA LEU A 67 5.95 13.45 -16.96
C LEU A 67 5.11 12.26 -17.43
N ASN A 68 5.70 11.06 -17.50
CA ASN A 68 5.04 9.83 -17.91
C ASN A 68 4.71 8.92 -16.70
N CYS A 69 4.65 9.49 -15.48
CA CYS A 69 4.40 8.74 -14.26
C CYS A 69 3.01 8.96 -13.70
N HIS A 70 2.32 7.86 -13.38
CA HIS A 70 1.11 7.81 -12.60
C HIS A 70 1.45 7.40 -11.17
N ILE A 71 0.98 8.13 -10.17
CA ILE A 71 1.31 7.90 -8.77
C ILE A 71 0.04 7.43 -8.06
N LEU A 72 0.04 6.19 -7.61
CA LEU A 72 -1.12 5.43 -7.15
C LEU A 72 -0.90 4.90 -5.72
N PRO A 73 -0.84 5.78 -4.71
CA PRO A 73 -0.72 5.37 -3.31
C PRO A 73 -2.02 4.73 -2.79
N CYS A 74 -1.93 4.10 -1.63
CA CYS A 74 -3.08 3.47 -0.96
C CYS A 74 -3.85 2.51 -1.89
N ASN A 75 -3.13 1.65 -2.63
CA ASN A 75 -3.69 0.70 -3.59
C ASN A 75 -4.41 1.37 -4.80
N GLY A 76 -4.04 2.59 -5.15
CA GLY A 76 -4.71 3.37 -6.21
C GLY A 76 -6.02 4.03 -5.78
N ILE A 77 -6.35 4.01 -4.49
CA ILE A 77 -7.50 4.77 -3.95
C ILE A 77 -7.23 6.28 -4.01
N GLU A 78 -5.97 6.63 -4.00
CA GLU A 78 -5.48 7.95 -4.34
C GLU A 78 -4.74 7.87 -5.68
N TYR A 79 -4.93 8.88 -6.51
CA TYR A 79 -4.27 8.98 -7.81
C TYR A 79 -3.79 10.40 -8.05
N TYR A 80 -2.52 10.51 -8.38
CA TYR A 80 -1.84 11.77 -8.67
C TYR A 80 -1.04 11.67 -9.96
N ILE A 81 -0.89 12.81 -10.62
CA ILE A 81 0.05 13.00 -11.73
C ILE A 81 1.05 14.09 -11.36
N PRO A 82 2.28 14.08 -11.90
CA PRO A 82 3.21 15.17 -11.71
C PRO A 82 2.65 16.47 -12.29
N ASN A 83 2.96 17.59 -11.62
CA ASN A 83 2.59 18.92 -12.12
C ASN A 83 3.67 19.41 -13.09
N PRO A 84 3.38 19.56 -14.41
CA PRO A 84 4.35 20.00 -15.39
C PRO A 84 4.82 21.46 -15.17
N GLU A 85 3.98 22.28 -14.52
CA GLU A 85 4.32 23.68 -14.23
C GLU A 85 5.15 23.83 -12.95
N SER A 86 5.23 22.81 -12.11
CA SER A 86 5.91 22.84 -10.82
C SER A 86 6.54 21.49 -10.49
N PRO A 87 7.76 21.22 -11.01
CA PRO A 87 8.46 19.95 -10.77
C PRO A 87 8.56 19.60 -9.28
N GLY A 88 8.28 18.34 -8.96
CA GLY A 88 8.23 17.84 -7.57
C GLY A 88 6.89 18.05 -6.85
N ASN A 89 5.95 18.77 -7.44
CA ASN A 89 4.57 18.85 -7.01
C ASN A 89 3.66 17.93 -7.84
N PHE A 90 2.48 17.61 -7.28
CA PHE A 90 1.55 16.65 -7.86
C PHE A 90 0.15 17.25 -7.92
N ILE A 91 -0.59 16.88 -8.96
CA ILE A 91 -2.01 17.20 -9.14
C ILE A 91 -2.77 15.97 -8.68
N GLU A 92 -3.68 16.15 -7.71
CA GLU A 92 -4.60 15.10 -7.27
C GLU A 92 -5.71 14.93 -8.32
N ILE A 93 -5.82 13.74 -8.87
CA ILE A 93 -6.84 13.37 -9.84
C ILE A 93 -8.01 12.68 -9.15
N HIS A 94 -7.71 11.86 -8.14
CA HIS A 94 -8.72 11.10 -7.42
C HIS A 94 -8.27 10.82 -5.99
N ARG A 95 -9.22 10.89 -5.06
CA ARG A 95 -9.05 10.43 -3.68
C ARG A 95 -10.38 9.99 -3.10
N ASN A 96 -10.37 8.86 -2.42
CA ASN A 96 -11.48 8.41 -1.59
C ASN A 96 -11.07 8.30 -0.13
N ASN A 97 -12.03 8.52 0.76
CA ASN A 97 -11.84 8.46 2.21
C ASN A 97 -12.56 7.23 2.79
N MET A 98 -11.85 6.42 3.59
CA MET A 98 -12.35 5.19 4.18
C MET A 98 -13.50 5.44 5.15
N GLU A 99 -13.41 6.47 6.00
CA GLU A 99 -14.45 6.82 6.96
C GLU A 99 -15.73 7.28 6.25
N ALA A 100 -15.59 8.11 5.21
CA ALA A 100 -16.73 8.52 4.38
C ALA A 100 -17.38 7.34 3.66
N LYS A 101 -16.59 6.34 3.24
CA LYS A 101 -17.08 5.12 2.57
C LYS A 101 -17.82 4.17 3.51
N LEU A 102 -17.30 3.94 4.71
CA LEU A 102 -17.83 2.98 5.69
C LEU A 102 -18.85 3.58 6.66
N GLY A 103 -18.85 4.90 6.82
CA GLY A 103 -19.57 5.62 7.85
C GLY A 103 -18.80 5.72 9.18
N PHE A 104 -19.04 6.79 9.92
CA PHE A 104 -18.35 7.11 11.16
C PHE A 104 -18.42 5.97 12.20
N GLU A 105 -19.62 5.41 12.42
CA GLU A 105 -19.80 4.35 13.43
C GLU A 105 -18.98 3.10 13.13
N THR A 106 -19.00 2.64 11.88
CA THR A 106 -18.21 1.48 11.43
C THR A 106 -16.72 1.76 11.56
N PHE A 107 -16.28 2.95 11.14
CA PHE A 107 -14.88 3.36 11.25
C PHE A 107 -14.41 3.40 12.71
N GLN A 108 -15.21 3.98 13.62
CA GLN A 108 -14.91 3.99 15.05
C GLN A 108 -14.88 2.59 15.65
N PHE A 109 -15.76 1.71 15.21
CA PHE A 109 -15.76 0.31 15.66
C PHE A 109 -14.48 -0.43 15.21
N ILE A 110 -14.02 -0.21 13.99
CA ILE A 110 -12.75 -0.73 13.49
C ILE A 110 -11.59 -0.25 14.39
N MET A 111 -11.51 1.05 14.66
CA MET A 111 -10.46 1.64 15.50
C MET A 111 -10.45 1.02 16.90
N LYS A 112 -11.62 0.90 17.55
CA LYS A 112 -11.75 0.27 18.87
C LYS A 112 -11.34 -1.20 18.84
N THR A 113 -11.68 -1.94 17.79
CA THR A 113 -11.28 -3.34 17.61
C THR A 113 -9.78 -3.49 17.50
N ILE A 114 -9.12 -2.64 16.70
CA ILE A 114 -7.66 -2.63 16.59
C ILE A 114 -7.00 -2.35 17.95
N MET A 115 -7.48 -1.35 18.69
CA MET A 115 -6.97 -1.01 20.02
C MET A 115 -7.14 -2.16 21.01
N LYS A 116 -8.27 -2.87 20.98
CA LYS A 116 -8.51 -4.04 21.83
C LYS A 116 -7.57 -5.19 21.52
N ILE A 117 -7.33 -5.49 20.24
CA ILE A 117 -6.39 -6.55 19.84
C ILE A 117 -4.95 -6.13 20.17
N GLN A 118 -4.60 -4.85 19.98
CA GLN A 118 -3.30 -4.30 20.36
C GLN A 118 -3.03 -4.46 21.86
N SER A 119 -4.02 -4.18 22.72
CA SER A 119 -3.91 -4.42 24.18
C SER A 119 -3.63 -5.89 24.48
N GLN A 120 -4.35 -6.83 23.85
CA GLN A 120 -4.10 -8.25 24.02
C GLN A 120 -2.69 -8.70 23.59
N ILE A 121 -2.17 -8.11 22.52
CA ILE A 121 -0.77 -8.35 22.10
C ILE A 121 0.21 -7.79 23.16
N ALA A 122 -0.09 -6.61 23.72
CA ALA A 122 0.76 -6.00 24.73
C ALA A 122 0.73 -6.74 26.10
N GLU A 123 -0.37 -7.39 26.41
CA GLU A 123 -0.55 -8.20 27.64
C GLU A 123 0.04 -9.61 27.51
N SER A 124 0.44 -10.03 26.29
CA SER A 124 1.06 -11.33 26.07
C SER A 124 2.53 -11.34 26.46
N ASP A 125 3.08 -12.52 26.75
CA ASP A 125 4.49 -12.74 27.07
C ASP A 125 5.40 -12.78 25.82
N TYR A 126 4.97 -12.16 24.70
CA TYR A 126 5.82 -12.09 23.51
C TYR A 126 7.00 -11.16 23.75
N ASP A 127 8.21 -11.64 23.45
CA ASP A 127 9.42 -10.82 23.49
C ASP A 127 9.48 -9.91 22.26
N ILE A 128 8.73 -8.81 22.31
CA ILE A 128 8.64 -7.81 21.24
C ILE A 128 8.71 -6.39 21.81
N SER A 129 9.31 -5.49 21.05
CA SER A 129 9.38 -4.06 21.41
C SER A 129 8.07 -3.34 21.06
N PHE A 130 7.72 -2.29 21.81
CA PHE A 130 6.65 -1.35 21.50
C PHE A 130 7.23 0.04 21.33
N THR A 131 7.26 0.55 20.09
CA THR A 131 8.01 1.76 19.74
C THR A 131 7.12 2.99 19.50
N GLY A 132 5.81 2.86 19.71
CA GLY A 132 4.82 3.91 19.48
C GLY A 132 4.39 4.04 18.03
N HIS A 133 3.41 4.92 17.78
CA HIS A 133 2.78 5.14 16.47
C HIS A 133 2.25 3.82 15.85
N HIS A 134 1.36 3.16 16.59
CA HIS A 134 0.86 1.83 16.22
C HIS A 134 -0.16 1.87 15.07
N ILE A 135 -1.00 2.91 15.00
CA ILE A 135 -2.06 3.05 14.00
C ILE A 135 -1.83 4.33 13.22
N GLN A 136 -1.73 4.21 11.90
CA GLN A 136 -1.67 5.35 10.97
C GLN A 136 -2.94 5.38 10.12
N ASN A 137 -3.74 6.43 10.33
CA ASN A 137 -4.84 6.76 9.41
C ASN A 137 -4.27 7.53 8.21
N ARG A 138 -4.40 6.95 7.01
CA ARG A 138 -3.99 7.56 5.73
C ARG A 138 -5.15 8.24 5.00
N GLY A 139 -6.34 8.27 5.63
CA GLY A 139 -7.57 8.70 4.99
C GLY A 139 -8.21 7.61 4.14
N SER A 140 -7.48 7.07 3.18
CA SER A 140 -7.94 6.02 2.27
C SER A 140 -7.80 4.62 2.85
N THR A 141 -6.80 4.40 3.73
CA THR A 141 -6.50 3.12 4.40
C THR A 141 -6.02 3.35 5.81
N LEU A 142 -6.12 2.32 6.67
CA LEU A 142 -5.46 2.26 7.97
C LEU A 142 -4.27 1.31 7.87
N ASN A 143 -3.11 1.74 8.38
CA ASN A 143 -1.99 0.83 8.62
C ASN A 143 -1.81 0.65 10.13
N TRP A 144 -1.80 -0.61 10.59
CA TRP A 144 -1.60 -0.99 11.98
C TRP A 144 -0.34 -1.83 12.13
N SER A 145 0.58 -1.39 12.98
CA SER A 145 1.82 -2.11 13.33
C SER A 145 1.82 -2.45 14.81
N PRO A 146 1.78 -3.73 15.21
CA PRO A 146 1.80 -4.14 16.62
C PRO A 146 3.02 -3.62 17.38
N ILE A 147 4.18 -3.56 16.75
CA ILE A 147 5.41 -3.03 17.36
C ILE A 147 5.61 -1.52 17.16
N GLY A 148 4.72 -0.88 16.39
CA GLY A 148 4.81 0.54 16.05
C GLY A 148 5.70 0.83 14.84
N ARG A 149 5.46 2.00 14.23
CA ARG A 149 6.14 2.42 13.01
C ARG A 149 7.55 2.98 13.25
N ASN A 150 7.87 3.33 14.51
CA ASN A 150 9.20 3.81 14.91
C ASN A 150 10.22 2.65 15.10
N ALA A 151 9.78 1.39 14.94
CA ALA A 151 10.60 0.19 15.10
C ALA A 151 11.82 0.21 14.19
N GLN A 152 12.99 0.03 14.78
CA GLN A 152 14.25 -0.07 14.09
C GLN A 152 14.46 -1.46 13.49
N HIS A 153 15.55 -1.65 12.75
CA HIS A 153 15.82 -2.93 12.07
C HIS A 153 15.84 -4.12 13.05
N GLY A 154 16.47 -3.98 14.21
CA GLY A 154 16.51 -5.02 15.25
C GLY A 154 15.14 -5.41 15.77
N ASP A 155 14.30 -4.42 16.12
CA ASP A 155 12.93 -4.65 16.60
C ASP A 155 12.09 -5.42 15.57
N ARG A 156 12.25 -5.06 14.30
CA ARG A 156 11.53 -5.70 13.18
C ARG A 156 11.96 -7.15 12.98
N GLN A 157 13.28 -7.44 13.07
CA GLN A 157 13.79 -8.81 12.97
C GLN A 157 13.30 -9.66 14.15
N GLN A 158 13.34 -9.13 15.36
CA GLN A 158 12.80 -9.78 16.55
C GLN A 158 11.31 -10.09 16.40
N PHE A 159 10.50 -9.10 15.99
CA PHE A 159 9.09 -9.32 15.74
C PHE A 159 8.82 -10.38 14.68
N LYS A 160 9.56 -10.37 13.56
CA LYS A 160 9.44 -11.40 12.51
C LYS A 160 9.71 -12.80 13.05
N ALA A 161 10.72 -12.95 13.91
CA ALA A 161 11.02 -14.23 14.55
C ALA A 161 9.87 -14.69 15.47
N MET A 162 9.35 -13.79 16.31
CA MET A 162 8.22 -14.08 17.19
C MET A 162 6.93 -14.35 16.40
N ASP A 163 6.64 -13.57 15.38
CA ASP A 163 5.47 -13.78 14.51
C ASP A 163 5.52 -15.14 13.79
N LYS A 164 6.70 -15.57 13.36
CA LYS A 164 6.89 -16.90 12.77
C LYS A 164 6.63 -18.04 13.76
N ILE A 165 6.99 -17.87 15.03
CA ILE A 165 6.82 -18.88 16.08
C ILE A 165 5.36 -18.92 16.58
N TYR A 166 4.79 -17.77 16.86
CA TYR A 166 3.50 -17.64 17.57
C TYR A 166 2.33 -17.29 16.65
N GLY A 167 2.55 -16.95 15.38
CA GLY A 167 1.51 -16.55 14.45
C GLY A 167 0.78 -15.28 14.86
N ILE A 168 1.48 -14.32 15.47
CA ILE A 168 0.90 -13.12 16.08
C ILE A 168 -0.02 -12.40 15.11
N ARG A 169 0.45 -12.17 13.87
CA ARG A 169 -0.34 -11.48 12.86
C ARG A 169 -1.50 -12.32 12.34
N SER A 170 -1.31 -13.62 12.17
CA SER A 170 -2.39 -14.51 11.75
C SER A 170 -3.52 -14.57 12.79
N LEU A 171 -3.18 -14.65 14.07
CA LEU A 171 -4.14 -14.60 15.17
C LEU A 171 -4.88 -13.25 15.24
N ALA A 172 -4.15 -12.15 15.03
CA ALA A 172 -4.75 -10.81 15.02
C ALA A 172 -5.73 -10.62 13.86
N ILE A 173 -5.38 -11.08 12.64
CA ILE A 173 -6.28 -11.09 11.48
C ILE A 173 -7.53 -11.90 11.76
N HIS A 174 -7.37 -13.11 12.31
CA HIS A 174 -8.50 -13.98 12.64
C HIS A 174 -9.46 -13.30 13.63
N LYS A 175 -8.95 -12.81 14.75
CA LYS A 175 -9.74 -12.08 15.76
C LYS A 175 -10.44 -10.85 15.18
N PHE A 176 -9.75 -10.08 14.33
CA PHE A 176 -10.33 -8.91 13.68
C PHE A 176 -11.50 -9.32 12.78
N ARG A 177 -11.30 -10.31 11.91
CA ARG A 177 -12.33 -10.81 10.99
C ARG A 177 -13.55 -11.37 11.72
N GLU A 178 -13.34 -12.20 12.75
CA GLU A 178 -14.44 -12.71 13.58
C GLU A 178 -15.22 -11.60 14.25
N THR A 179 -14.52 -10.59 14.80
CA THR A 179 -15.17 -9.44 15.45
C THR A 179 -16.02 -8.65 14.44
N MET A 180 -15.48 -8.38 13.24
CA MET A 180 -16.25 -7.69 12.19
C MET A 180 -17.49 -8.49 11.78
N LEU A 181 -17.34 -9.78 11.50
CA LEU A 181 -18.44 -10.67 11.12
C LEU A 181 -19.53 -10.75 12.19
N HIS A 182 -19.15 -10.87 13.46
CA HIS A 182 -20.10 -10.93 14.58
C HIS A 182 -20.96 -9.67 14.70
N HIS A 183 -20.44 -8.51 14.25
CA HIS A 183 -21.15 -7.24 14.25
C HIS A 183 -21.79 -6.89 12.88
N GLY A 184 -21.86 -7.87 11.96
CA GLY A 184 -22.48 -7.68 10.65
C GLY A 184 -21.69 -6.76 9.70
N ILE A 185 -20.40 -6.51 9.97
CA ILE A 185 -19.54 -5.70 9.14
C ILE A 185 -18.82 -6.60 8.13
N HIS A 186 -19.24 -6.53 6.87
CA HIS A 186 -18.73 -7.38 5.79
C HIS A 186 -17.86 -6.62 4.77
N ASP A 187 -17.88 -5.29 4.80
CA ASP A 187 -17.28 -4.45 3.78
C ASP A 187 -15.88 -3.94 4.16
N VAL A 188 -15.19 -4.66 5.05
CA VAL A 188 -13.82 -4.34 5.50
C VAL A 188 -12.90 -5.50 5.23
N THR A 189 -11.71 -5.20 4.76
CA THR A 189 -10.61 -6.14 4.51
C THR A 189 -9.45 -5.81 5.43
N ILE A 190 -8.82 -6.83 6.00
CA ILE A 190 -7.52 -6.76 6.67
C ILE A 190 -6.55 -7.72 6.00
N LYS A 191 -5.38 -7.24 5.63
CA LYS A 191 -4.28 -8.03 5.06
C LYS A 191 -2.96 -7.74 5.74
N LEU A 192 -1.99 -8.61 5.52
CA LEU A 192 -0.60 -8.35 5.92
C LEU A 192 -0.06 -7.17 5.13
N GLY A 193 0.47 -6.17 5.83
CA GLY A 193 1.11 -5.00 5.28
C GLY A 193 2.62 -5.04 5.55
N GLY A 194 3.43 -5.28 4.54
CA GLY A 194 4.88 -5.42 4.72
C GLY A 194 5.26 -6.51 5.74
N ASP A 195 6.38 -6.31 6.44
CA ASP A 195 6.96 -7.32 7.33
C ASP A 195 6.36 -7.35 8.74
N THR A 196 5.76 -6.26 9.20
CA THR A 196 5.41 -6.09 10.63
C THR A 196 4.04 -5.45 10.86
N SER A 197 3.27 -5.18 9.82
CA SER A 197 2.02 -4.43 9.92
C SER A 197 0.86 -5.11 9.22
N PHE A 198 -0.29 -4.48 9.33
CA PHE A 198 -1.52 -4.79 8.59
C PHE A 198 -1.95 -3.56 7.81
N ASP A 199 -2.58 -3.80 6.66
CA ASP A 199 -3.35 -2.79 5.95
C ASP A 199 -4.84 -3.15 6.03
N ILE A 200 -5.65 -2.16 6.41
CA ILE A 200 -7.09 -2.28 6.62
C ILE A 200 -7.78 -1.26 5.74
N TYR A 201 -8.74 -1.73 4.93
CA TYR A 201 -9.41 -0.89 3.94
C TYR A 201 -10.79 -1.45 3.58
N PRO A 202 -11.69 -0.67 2.98
CA PRO A 202 -12.97 -1.15 2.45
C PRO A 202 -12.78 -2.25 1.42
N ARG A 203 -13.69 -3.23 1.42
CA ARG A 203 -13.64 -4.33 0.44
C ARG A 203 -13.60 -3.79 -1.00
N GLY A 204 -12.72 -4.36 -1.82
CA GLY A 204 -12.49 -3.93 -3.20
C GLY A 204 -11.58 -2.70 -3.34
N TRP A 205 -10.94 -2.26 -2.24
CA TRP A 205 -9.91 -1.23 -2.25
C TRP A 205 -8.49 -1.83 -2.21
N ASP A 206 -8.35 -3.04 -2.77
CA ASP A 206 -7.06 -3.66 -3.08
C ASP A 206 -6.44 -3.06 -4.36
N LYS A 207 -5.27 -3.52 -4.76
CA LYS A 207 -4.53 -2.96 -5.91
C LYS A 207 -5.28 -2.97 -7.24
N ARG A 208 -6.31 -3.82 -7.43
CA ARG A 208 -7.19 -3.77 -8.61
C ARG A 208 -7.95 -2.46 -8.73
N TYR A 209 -8.09 -1.72 -7.63
CA TYR A 209 -8.76 -0.42 -7.69
C TYR A 209 -8.06 0.54 -8.66
N ALA A 210 -6.74 0.45 -8.78
CA ALA A 210 -5.95 1.25 -9.71
C ALA A 210 -6.43 1.11 -11.16
N LEU A 211 -6.89 -0.08 -11.57
CA LEU A 211 -7.36 -0.34 -12.93
C LEU A 211 -8.60 0.50 -13.32
N LYS A 212 -9.35 1.00 -12.34
CA LYS A 212 -10.50 1.89 -12.60
C LYS A 212 -10.11 3.23 -13.22
N HIS A 213 -8.85 3.63 -13.05
CA HIS A 213 -8.33 4.87 -13.63
C HIS A 213 -7.89 4.69 -15.10
N PHE A 214 -7.73 3.44 -15.55
CA PHE A 214 -7.19 3.08 -16.86
C PHE A 214 -8.13 2.12 -17.57
N PRO A 215 -9.24 2.62 -18.18
CA PRO A 215 -10.20 1.76 -18.85
C PRO A 215 -9.57 1.00 -20.04
N GLU A 216 -9.91 -0.26 -20.19
CA GLU A 216 -9.40 -1.17 -21.23
C GLU A 216 -9.67 -0.68 -22.66
N THR A 217 -10.61 0.23 -22.85
CA THR A 217 -10.84 0.86 -24.15
C THR A 217 -9.67 1.72 -24.62
N ASP A 218 -8.94 2.31 -23.67
CA ASP A 218 -7.95 3.35 -23.93
C ASP A 218 -6.54 2.90 -23.54
N TRP A 219 -6.41 1.82 -22.73
CA TRP A 219 -5.17 1.40 -22.11
C TRP A 219 -4.95 -0.11 -22.24
N ASP A 220 -3.72 -0.48 -22.56
CA ASP A 220 -3.17 -1.81 -22.31
C ASP A 220 -2.30 -1.72 -21.04
N VAL A 221 -2.76 -2.36 -19.95
CA VAL A 221 -2.15 -2.28 -18.63
C VAL A 221 -1.41 -3.58 -18.30
N PHE A 222 -0.15 -3.46 -17.94
CA PHE A 222 0.69 -4.55 -17.44
C PHE A 222 1.01 -4.30 -15.96
N PHE A 223 1.14 -5.36 -15.17
CA PHE A 223 1.50 -5.27 -13.76
C PHE A 223 2.77 -6.05 -13.43
N VAL A 224 3.64 -5.45 -12.62
CA VAL A 224 4.88 -6.07 -12.09
C VAL A 224 4.88 -5.93 -10.58
N GLY A 225 4.99 -7.05 -9.86
CA GLY A 225 5.02 -7.11 -8.40
C GLY A 225 5.76 -8.33 -7.88
N ASP A 226 6.17 -8.29 -6.60
CA ASP A 226 6.92 -9.38 -5.95
C ASP A 226 6.04 -10.36 -5.16
N ARG A 227 4.81 -9.95 -4.78
CA ARG A 227 3.91 -10.71 -3.90
C ARG A 227 2.64 -11.17 -4.62
N CYS A 228 2.81 -11.80 -5.78
CA CYS A 228 1.73 -12.30 -6.62
C CYS A 228 1.18 -13.69 -6.20
N HIS A 229 1.55 -14.22 -5.03
CA HIS A 229 1.00 -15.45 -4.45
C HIS A 229 -0.29 -15.18 -3.64
N PRO A 230 -1.13 -16.19 -3.32
CA PRO A 230 -2.46 -16.00 -2.71
C PRO A 230 -2.53 -15.16 -1.44
N ASP A 231 -1.46 -15.15 -0.62
CA ASP A 231 -1.39 -14.36 0.60
C ASP A 231 -0.72 -12.99 0.40
N GLY A 232 -0.27 -12.70 -0.82
CA GLY A 232 0.41 -11.46 -1.16
C GLY A 232 -0.57 -10.31 -1.42
N ASN A 233 -0.08 -9.09 -1.30
CA ASN A 233 -0.85 -7.88 -1.57
C ASN A 233 -0.97 -7.55 -3.06
N ASP A 234 -0.22 -8.25 -3.92
CA ASP A 234 -0.26 -8.12 -5.38
C ASP A 234 -1.15 -9.18 -6.04
N TYR A 235 -1.61 -10.16 -5.25
CA TYR A 235 -2.33 -11.30 -5.78
C TYR A 235 -3.58 -10.91 -6.58
N GLU A 236 -4.39 -10.00 -6.04
CA GLU A 236 -5.65 -9.64 -6.66
C GLU A 236 -5.48 -8.94 -8.01
N ILE A 237 -4.49 -8.10 -8.19
CA ILE A 237 -4.25 -7.41 -9.47
C ILE A 237 -3.55 -8.31 -10.48
N TYR A 238 -2.84 -9.33 -10.00
CA TYR A 238 -2.14 -10.30 -10.85
C TYR A 238 -3.10 -11.31 -11.51
N GLN A 239 -4.30 -11.56 -10.93
CA GLN A 239 -5.32 -12.49 -11.45
C GLN A 239 -6.08 -11.91 -12.65
#